data_44f70923c0c76f9f6aa2d0b3dfcd6931
#
_entry.id   44f70923c0c76f9f6aa2d0b3dfcd6931
#
_cell.length_a   1.000
_cell.length_b   1.000
_cell.length_c   1.000
_cell.angle_alpha   90.00
_cell.angle_beta   90.00
_cell.angle_gamma   90.00
#
_symmetry.space_group_name_H-M   'P 1'
#
loop_
_entity.id
_entity.type
_entity.pdbx_description
1 polymer ?
#
loop_
_entity_poly.entity_id
_entity_poly.type
_entity_poly.pdbx_seq_one_letter_code
_entity_poly.pdbx_strand_id
1 'polypeptide(L)' 'MEGNRMNKLDNYELSTLHYTVSYYIDNANLDEDENEWLNLLKDKIDKILVSQAQYDMECG' A
#
# COMPACT_ATOMS: atom_id res chain seq x y z
N MET A 1 13.70 2.54 19.78
CA MET A 1 13.64 1.44 19.50
C MET A 1 13.14 0.89 18.23
N GLU A 2 13.65 -0.18 17.90
CA GLU A 2 13.35 -0.76 16.64
C GLU A 2 11.95 -1.24 16.51
N GLY A 3 11.34 -1.61 17.61
CA GLY A 3 9.99 -2.09 17.57
C GLY A 3 9.04 -1.11 16.93
N ASN A 4 9.23 0.16 17.21
CA ASN A 4 8.38 1.17 16.64
C ASN A 4 8.55 1.29 15.15
N ARG A 5 9.77 1.13 14.70
CA ARG A 5 9.99 1.27 13.29
C ARG A 5 9.35 0.18 12.50
N MET A 6 9.25 -0.99 13.07
CA MET A 6 8.70 -2.11 12.36
C MET A 6 7.23 -1.97 12.08
N ASN A 7 6.56 -1.08 12.80
CA ASN A 7 5.14 -0.88 12.58
C ASN A 7 4.86 0.10 11.45
N LYS A 8 5.90 0.73 10.94
CA LYS A 8 5.73 1.70 9.87
C LYS A 8 6.49 1.27 8.64
N LEU A 9 5.86 1.45 7.51
CA LEU A 9 6.50 1.19 6.22
C LEU A 9 6.87 2.51 5.61
N ASP A 10 8.05 2.58 5.00
CA ASP A 10 8.41 3.80 4.31
C ASP A 10 7.79 3.82 2.92
N ASN A 11 7.98 4.92 2.20
CA ASN A 11 7.35 5.09 0.90
C ASN A 11 7.76 4.03 -0.10
N TYR A 12 9.00 3.64 -0.04
CA TYR A 12 9.49 2.64 -0.96
C TYR A 12 8.81 1.29 -0.71
N GLU A 13 8.68 0.93 0.54
CA GLU A 13 8.03 -0.33 0.90
C GLU A 13 6.56 -0.31 0.54
N LEU A 14 5.90 0.80 0.77
CA LEU A 14 4.49 0.93 0.42
C LEU A 14 4.28 0.87 -1.09
N SER A 15 5.17 1.50 -1.84
CA SER A 15 5.09 1.45 -3.29
C SER A 15 5.27 0.03 -3.79
N THR A 16 6.20 -0.70 -3.22
CA THR A 16 6.44 -2.07 -3.59
C THR A 16 5.22 -2.93 -3.28
N LEU A 17 4.63 -2.72 -2.12
CA LEU A 17 3.42 -3.44 -1.75
C LEU A 17 2.28 -3.14 -2.71
N HIS A 18 2.09 -1.88 -3.01
CA HIS A 18 1.04 -1.47 -3.93
C HIS A 18 1.23 -2.14 -5.29
N TYR A 19 2.44 -2.13 -5.77
CA TYR A 19 2.75 -2.74 -7.05
C TYR A 19 2.51 -4.24 -7.01
N THR A 20 2.96 -4.90 -5.94
CA THR A 20 2.81 -6.33 -5.82
C THR A 20 1.35 -6.74 -5.76
N VAL A 21 0.56 -6.01 -4.99
CA VAL A 21 -0.87 -6.31 -4.89
C VAL A 21 -1.54 -6.10 -6.23
N SER A 22 -1.20 -5.02 -6.92
CA SER A 22 -1.77 -4.74 -8.23
C SER A 22 -1.43 -5.85 -9.22
N TYR A 23 -0.19 -6.28 -9.20
CA TYR A 23 0.25 -7.33 -10.10
C TYR A 23 -0.48 -8.63 -9.81
N TYR A 24 -0.65 -8.92 -8.53
CA TYR A 24 -1.33 -10.13 -8.13
C TYR A 24 -2.79 -10.12 -8.59
N ILE A 25 -3.45 -8.99 -8.42
CA ILE A 25 -4.84 -8.85 -8.84
C ILE A 25 -4.97 -9.05 -10.35
N ASP A 26 -4.04 -8.49 -11.11
CA ASP A 26 -4.10 -8.56 -12.56
C ASP A 26 -3.82 -9.96 -13.09
N ASN A 27 -2.98 -10.70 -12.40
CA ASN A 27 -2.48 -11.97 -12.94
C ASN A 27 -3.05 -13.21 -12.27
N ALA A 28 -3.62 -13.07 -11.10
CA ALA A 28 -4.19 -14.21 -10.40
C ALA A 28 -5.65 -14.37 -10.77
N ASN A 29 -6.10 -15.60 -10.71
CA ASN A 29 -7.49 -15.92 -11.00
C ASN A 29 -8.26 -15.88 -9.70
N LEU A 30 -8.69 -14.68 -9.31
CA LEU A 30 -9.28 -14.47 -8.01
C LEU A 30 -10.79 -14.62 -8.01
N ASP A 31 -11.31 -15.09 -6.88
CA ASP A 31 -12.74 -15.07 -6.65
C ASP A 31 -13.20 -13.64 -6.46
N GLU A 32 -14.51 -13.47 -6.56
CA GLU A 32 -15.10 -12.14 -6.40
C GLU A 32 -14.77 -11.57 -5.04
N ASP A 33 -14.87 -12.39 -4.00
CA ASP A 33 -14.60 -11.92 -2.64
C ASP A 33 -13.15 -11.52 -2.46
N GLU A 34 -12.26 -12.34 -2.96
CA GLU A 34 -10.83 -12.03 -2.86
C GLU A 34 -10.47 -10.80 -3.65
N ASN A 35 -11.05 -10.68 -4.83
CA ASN A 35 -10.79 -9.54 -5.67
C ASN A 35 -11.22 -8.25 -4.99
N GLU A 36 -12.38 -8.27 -4.38
CA GLU A 36 -12.89 -7.10 -3.67
C GLU A 36 -12.00 -6.76 -2.49
N TRP A 37 -11.61 -7.78 -1.73
CA TRP A 37 -10.77 -7.56 -0.55
C TRP A 37 -9.42 -6.96 -0.93
N LEU A 38 -8.84 -7.48 -2.00
CA LEU A 38 -7.53 -7.00 -2.43
C LEU A 38 -7.60 -5.59 -3.00
N ASN A 39 -8.70 -5.27 -3.67
CA ASN A 39 -8.88 -3.92 -4.15
C ASN A 39 -9.03 -2.93 -3.00
N LEU A 40 -9.69 -3.33 -1.93
CA LEU A 40 -9.77 -2.49 -0.75
C LEU A 40 -8.40 -2.28 -0.12
N LEU A 41 -7.61 -3.33 -0.06
CA LEU A 41 -6.27 -3.22 0.48
C LEU A 41 -5.41 -2.29 -0.37
N LYS A 42 -5.51 -2.44 -1.66
CA LYS A 42 -4.77 -1.59 -2.59
C LYS A 42 -5.15 -0.12 -2.39
N ASP A 43 -6.43 0.13 -2.22
CA ASP A 43 -6.90 1.49 -2.01
C ASP A 43 -6.34 2.06 -0.71
N LYS A 44 -6.29 1.26 0.33
CA LYS A 44 -5.71 1.71 1.60
C LYS A 44 -4.25 2.08 1.45
N ILE A 45 -3.50 1.24 0.76
CA ILE A 45 -2.09 1.51 0.53
C ILE A 45 -1.93 2.79 -0.25
N ASP A 46 -2.75 2.98 -1.25
CA ASP A 46 -2.69 4.19 -2.06
C ASP A 46 -2.94 5.43 -1.23
N LYS A 47 -3.92 5.37 -0.35
CA LYS A 47 -4.23 6.51 0.50
C LYS A 47 -3.10 6.83 1.45
N ILE A 48 -2.44 5.81 1.97
CA ILE A 48 -1.30 6.03 2.85
C ILE A 48 -0.18 6.70 2.08
N LEU A 49 0.07 6.25 0.86
CA LEU A 49 1.12 6.83 0.03
C LEU A 49 0.84 8.29 -0.27
N VAL A 50 -0.38 8.61 -0.64
CA VAL A 50 -0.76 9.97 -0.93
C VAL A 50 -0.61 10.84 0.30
N SER A 51 -1.04 10.33 1.44
CA SER A 51 -0.96 11.08 2.68
C SER A 51 0.49 11.38 3.05
N GLN A 52 1.36 10.40 2.89
CA GLN A 52 2.76 10.60 3.23
C GLN A 52 3.43 11.58 2.27
N ALA A 53 3.07 11.51 1.00
CA ALA A 53 3.62 12.43 0.03
C ALA A 53 3.21 13.86 0.33
N GLN A 54 1.95 14.04 0.70
CA GLN A 54 1.47 15.38 1.04
C GLN A 54 2.16 15.90 2.28
N TYR A 55 2.34 15.04 3.26
CA TYR A 55 3.00 15.44 4.49
C TYR A 55 4.42 15.89 4.21
N ASP A 56 5.12 15.16 3.37
CA ASP A 56 6.48 15.52 3.02
C ASP A 56 6.54 16.87 2.33
N MET A 57 5.61 17.12 1.45
CA MET A 57 5.60 18.38 0.73
C MET A 57 5.35 19.55 1.65
N GLU A 58 4.48 19.36 2.61
CA GLU A 58 4.17 20.43 3.53
C GLU A 58 5.32 20.70 4.48
N CYS A 59 5.98 19.66 4.90
CA CYS A 59 7.10 19.79 5.80
C CYS A 59 8.31 20.36 5.10
N GLY A 60 8.45 19.95 3.87
CA GLY A 60 9.61 20.35 3.11
C GLY A 60 9.52 21.77 2.69
#